data_dff48ff423ceb1d49f258e867a964f83
#
_entry.id   dff48ff423ceb1d49f258e867a964f83
#
_cell.length_a   1.000
_cell.length_b   1.000
_cell.length_c   1.000
_cell.angle_alpha   90.00
_cell.angle_beta   90.00
_cell.angle_gamma   90.00
#
_symmetry.space_group_name_H-M   'P 1'
#
loop_
_entity.id
_entity.type
_entity.pdbx_description
1 polymer ?
#
loop_
_entity_poly.entity_id
_entity_poly.type
_entity_poly.pdbx_seq_one_letter_code
_entity_poly.pdbx_strand_id
1 'polypeptide(L)'
;MGQKTLTKKGGQMDRRTFVGATVAAATGAFLLSAAQVQAIPKANNVVLIHGLFADGSCWSDVIALLQARGLRATAVQNPLRTLREAAEATRQVLAWQQGPTVLVAHSFGGMILTEVGVDPKGSALVYVAARAPRAGEDYTALAGKYPAPPASGGIVWSDGWGRLSEEAFLRDFAADVPAERAPVLYATQAPFKKTLLYDRTTQTAWQSKPSWYAVSTQDRTINPDLERFMAKRMGAKTIEVQASHLSLISHPDVIANLILEAAGQA
;
A
#
# COMPACT_ATOMS: atom_id res chain seq x y z
N MET A 1 94.30 10.77 -16.07
CA MET A 1 94.92 10.36 -14.84
C MET A 1 93.97 9.45 -14.12
N GLY A 2 94.15 8.32 -14.02
CA GLY A 2 94.80 7.21 -13.47
C GLY A 2 93.74 6.15 -13.26
N GLN A 3 93.65 5.09 -14.00
CA GLN A 3 94.30 3.78 -13.76
C GLN A 3 93.93 3.28 -12.34
N LYS A 4 93.44 2.10 -12.19
CA LYS A 4 93.73 0.67 -12.36
C LYS A 4 92.84 -0.05 -11.34
N THR A 5 92.47 -1.24 -11.30
CA THR A 5 92.83 -2.52 -11.95
C THR A 5 91.89 -3.58 -11.42
N LEU A 6 91.53 -4.49 -12.31
CA LEU A 6 91.27 -5.92 -12.15
C LEU A 6 91.52 -6.58 -10.79
N THR A 7 90.64 -7.51 -10.38
CA THR A 7 90.99 -8.92 -10.32
C THR A 7 89.78 -9.87 -10.24
N LYS A 8 89.94 -10.96 -10.93
CA LYS A 8 89.16 -12.19 -11.12
C LYS A 8 89.14 -13.09 -9.87
N LYS A 9 88.17 -13.89 -9.76
CA LYS A 9 88.10 -15.36 -9.52
C LYS A 9 86.73 -15.60 -8.83
N GLY A 10 85.89 -16.47 -9.24
CA GLY A 10 86.09 -17.82 -9.75
C GLY A 10 85.32 -18.75 -8.83
N GLY A 11 84.45 -19.54 -9.35
CA GLY A 11 84.06 -20.76 -8.65
C GLY A 11 82.58 -20.95 -8.39
N GLN A 12 82.01 -21.70 -9.27
CA GLN A 12 81.39 -23.00 -9.00
C GLN A 12 79.92 -23.03 -8.62
N MET A 13 79.20 -23.62 -9.54
CA MET A 13 77.90 -24.27 -9.47
C MET A 13 77.56 -24.89 -8.10
N ASP A 14 76.34 -24.75 -7.64
CA ASP A 14 75.44 -25.92 -7.56
C ASP A 14 74.07 -25.61 -6.99
N ARG A 15 73.13 -26.42 -7.47
CA ARG A 15 71.88 -26.88 -6.89
C ARG A 15 70.59 -26.05 -7.09
N ARG A 16 69.82 -26.63 -7.96
CA ARG A 16 68.38 -26.56 -8.12
C ARG A 16 67.61 -26.36 -6.80
N THR A 17 66.87 -25.28 -6.68
CA THR A 17 65.81 -25.19 -5.70
C THR A 17 64.50 -25.00 -6.47
N PHE A 18 63.66 -26.03 -6.43
CA PHE A 18 62.28 -26.03 -6.88
C PHE A 18 61.55 -25.05 -6.01
N VAL A 19 61.02 -23.96 -6.60
CA VAL A 19 59.99 -23.10 -5.95
C VAL A 19 58.67 -23.65 -6.36
N GLY A 20 58.05 -24.37 -5.44
CA GLY A 20 56.64 -24.78 -5.56
C GLY A 20 55.71 -23.58 -5.50
N ALA A 21 55.01 -23.32 -6.59
CA ALA A 21 53.93 -22.34 -6.61
C ALA A 21 52.71 -22.91 -5.87
N THR A 22 52.47 -22.44 -4.66
CA THR A 22 51.25 -22.70 -3.92
C THR A 22 50.13 -21.85 -4.54
N VAL A 23 49.24 -22.50 -5.29
CA VAL A 23 47.99 -21.90 -5.74
C VAL A 23 47.07 -21.82 -4.52
N ALA A 24 46.92 -20.64 -3.94
CA ALA A 24 45.92 -20.38 -2.93
C ALA A 24 44.54 -20.31 -3.62
N ALA A 25 43.74 -21.38 -3.51
CA ALA A 25 42.35 -21.40 -3.91
C ALA A 25 41.58 -20.51 -2.91
N ALA A 26 41.24 -19.28 -3.33
CA ALA A 26 40.32 -18.44 -2.63
C ALA A 26 38.90 -18.99 -2.81
N THR A 27 38.44 -19.81 -1.88
CA THR A 27 37.01 -20.17 -1.76
C THR A 27 36.24 -18.95 -1.28
N GLY A 28 35.69 -18.18 -2.22
CA GLY A 28 34.73 -17.13 -1.94
C GLY A 28 33.46 -17.73 -1.38
N ALA A 29 33.30 -17.68 -0.06
CA ALA A 29 32.01 -17.98 0.58
C ALA A 29 31.04 -16.86 0.20
N PHE A 30 30.13 -17.12 -0.77
CA PHE A 30 28.96 -16.34 -0.99
C PHE A 30 28.07 -16.51 0.25
N LEU A 31 28.11 -15.56 1.18
CA LEU A 31 27.13 -15.42 2.22
C LEU A 31 25.82 -14.98 1.54
N LEU A 32 24.96 -15.94 1.23
CA LEU A 32 23.57 -15.70 0.94
C LEU A 32 22.97 -15.06 2.22
N SER A 33 22.84 -13.73 2.20
CA SER A 33 22.08 -13.01 3.21
C SER A 33 20.63 -13.52 3.11
N ALA A 34 20.25 -14.44 3.99
CA ALA A 34 18.86 -14.78 4.19
C ALA A 34 18.15 -13.47 4.60
N ALA A 35 17.33 -12.93 3.70
CA ALA A 35 16.46 -11.81 4.04
C ALA A 35 15.67 -12.24 5.29
N GLN A 36 15.98 -11.64 6.42
CA GLN A 36 15.21 -11.87 7.64
C GLN A 36 13.79 -11.41 7.34
N VAL A 37 12.87 -12.38 7.26
CA VAL A 37 11.44 -12.09 7.28
C VAL A 37 11.17 -11.42 8.62
N GLN A 38 11.07 -10.10 8.59
CA GLN A 38 10.81 -9.31 9.78
C GLN A 38 9.42 -9.70 10.29
N ALA A 39 9.35 -10.29 11.48
CA ALA A 39 8.08 -10.69 12.07
C ALA A 39 7.18 -9.45 12.18
N ILE A 40 5.96 -9.57 11.65
CA ILE A 40 4.97 -8.48 11.72
C ILE A 40 4.63 -8.26 13.20
N PRO A 41 4.82 -7.06 13.75
CA PRO A 41 4.45 -6.80 15.13
C PRO A 41 2.96 -7.03 15.32
N LYS A 42 2.58 -7.82 16.33
CA LYS A 42 1.17 -8.04 16.65
C LYS A 42 0.50 -6.70 16.95
N ALA A 43 -0.49 -6.32 16.15
CA ALA A 43 -1.25 -5.09 16.32
C ALA A 43 -2.61 -5.40 16.97
N ASN A 44 -3.03 -4.52 17.90
CA ASN A 44 -4.35 -4.58 18.53
C ASN A 44 -5.26 -3.44 18.10
N ASN A 45 -4.73 -2.49 17.29
CA ASN A 45 -5.47 -1.34 16.81
C ASN A 45 -5.55 -1.36 15.27
N VAL A 46 -6.68 -0.92 14.75
CA VAL A 46 -6.94 -0.76 13.32
C VAL A 46 -7.54 0.62 13.08
N VAL A 47 -6.97 1.39 12.16
CA VAL A 47 -7.51 2.67 11.70
C VAL A 47 -7.99 2.49 10.26
N LEU A 48 -9.26 2.79 10.02
CA LEU A 48 -9.98 2.53 8.79
C LEU A 48 -10.29 3.84 8.07
N ILE A 49 -9.87 3.96 6.81
CA ILE A 49 -9.90 5.19 6.03
C ILE A 49 -10.81 4.99 4.82
N HIS A 50 -11.93 5.71 4.76
CA HIS A 50 -12.87 5.64 3.63
C HIS A 50 -12.38 6.42 2.41
N GLY A 51 -12.95 6.10 1.24
CA GLY A 51 -12.70 6.78 -0.04
C GLY A 51 -13.66 7.94 -0.32
N LEU A 52 -13.75 8.32 -1.61
CA LEU A 52 -14.77 9.23 -2.12
C LEU A 52 -16.13 8.52 -2.10
N PHE A 53 -17.23 9.29 -2.15
CA PHE A 53 -18.61 8.79 -2.22
C PHE A 53 -19.05 7.96 -1.01
N ALA A 54 -18.30 7.98 0.07
CA ALA A 54 -18.54 7.21 1.28
C ALA A 54 -18.18 8.04 2.52
N ASP A 55 -18.49 7.52 3.68
CA ASP A 55 -18.06 7.99 4.99
C ASP A 55 -17.52 6.82 5.85
N GLY A 56 -17.13 7.10 7.08
CA GLY A 56 -16.58 6.08 7.97
C GLY A 56 -17.52 4.91 8.27
N SER A 57 -18.83 5.07 8.08
CA SER A 57 -19.82 4.02 8.33
C SER A 57 -19.76 2.88 7.30
N CYS A 58 -19.12 3.08 6.14
CA CYS A 58 -18.91 2.02 5.15
C CYS A 58 -18.09 0.84 5.72
N TRP A 59 -17.38 1.05 6.83
CA TRP A 59 -16.60 0.05 7.53
C TRP A 59 -17.37 -0.70 8.62
N SER A 60 -18.66 -0.41 8.86
CA SER A 60 -19.41 -0.91 10.04
C SER A 60 -19.34 -2.44 10.20
N ASP A 61 -19.51 -3.20 9.11
CA ASP A 61 -19.50 -4.68 9.18
C ASP A 61 -18.09 -5.20 9.48
N VAL A 62 -17.08 -4.62 8.84
CA VAL A 62 -15.66 -4.95 9.09
C VAL A 62 -15.30 -4.61 10.54
N ILE A 63 -15.74 -3.45 11.06
CA ILE A 63 -15.52 -3.04 12.47
C ILE A 63 -16.09 -4.10 13.41
N ALA A 64 -17.33 -4.53 13.20
CA ALA A 64 -17.98 -5.53 14.05
C ALA A 64 -17.19 -6.86 14.07
N LEU A 65 -16.72 -7.32 12.90
CA LEU A 65 -15.91 -8.53 12.78
C LEU A 65 -14.55 -8.40 13.48
N LEU A 66 -13.88 -7.27 13.34
CA LEU A 66 -12.60 -7.02 13.99
C LEU A 66 -12.74 -6.93 15.52
N GLN A 67 -13.81 -6.25 16.01
CA GLN A 67 -14.12 -6.16 17.44
C GLN A 67 -14.43 -7.52 18.04
N ALA A 68 -15.15 -8.38 17.33
CA ALA A 68 -15.41 -9.77 17.74
C ALA A 68 -14.13 -10.61 17.88
N ARG A 69 -13.03 -10.19 17.26
CA ARG A 69 -11.68 -10.78 17.36
C ARG A 69 -10.78 -10.03 18.36
N GLY A 70 -11.33 -9.09 19.13
CA GLY A 70 -10.61 -8.35 20.17
C GLY A 70 -9.75 -7.18 19.69
N LEU A 71 -9.85 -6.77 18.39
CA LEU A 71 -9.16 -5.59 17.91
C LEU A 71 -9.97 -4.32 18.21
N ARG A 72 -9.25 -3.21 18.40
CA ARG A 72 -9.84 -1.88 18.51
C ARG A 72 -9.84 -1.25 17.11
N ALA A 73 -11.00 -1.13 16.50
CA ALA A 73 -11.17 -0.53 15.19
C ALA A 73 -11.76 0.89 15.31
N THR A 74 -11.13 1.84 14.61
CA THR A 74 -11.57 3.24 14.57
C THR A 74 -11.66 3.71 13.13
N ALA A 75 -12.82 4.18 12.69
CA ALA A 75 -13.01 4.77 11.37
C ALA A 75 -12.71 6.28 11.40
N VAL A 76 -11.96 6.73 10.41
CA VAL A 76 -11.68 8.16 10.19
C VAL A 76 -12.85 8.79 9.43
N GLN A 77 -13.23 10.01 9.79
CA GLN A 77 -14.15 10.84 9.00
C GLN A 77 -13.32 11.84 8.19
N ASN A 78 -13.15 11.55 6.90
CA ASN A 78 -12.36 12.39 6.01
C ASN A 78 -13.14 13.63 5.56
N PRO A 79 -12.55 14.84 5.61
CA PRO A 79 -13.24 16.05 5.18
C PRO A 79 -13.42 16.16 3.65
N LEU A 80 -12.75 15.35 2.85
CA LEU A 80 -12.82 15.26 1.39
C LEU A 80 -12.65 16.61 0.64
N ARG A 81 -11.81 17.50 1.20
CA ARG A 81 -11.49 18.82 0.63
C ARG A 81 -10.12 18.84 -0.04
N THR A 82 -9.09 18.44 0.71
CA THR A 82 -7.72 18.30 0.24
C THR A 82 -7.09 17.04 0.83
N LEU A 83 -6.10 16.48 0.16
CA LEU A 83 -5.35 15.33 0.68
C LEU A 83 -4.66 15.68 2.01
N ARG A 84 -4.16 16.92 2.15
CA ARG A 84 -3.52 17.41 3.38
C ARG A 84 -4.47 17.37 4.57
N GLU A 85 -5.70 17.88 4.41
CA GLU A 85 -6.71 17.87 5.50
C GLU A 85 -7.15 16.45 5.85
N ALA A 86 -7.32 15.58 4.86
CA ALA A 86 -7.67 14.17 5.06
C ALA A 86 -6.52 13.40 5.76
N ALA A 87 -5.28 13.67 5.40
CA ALA A 87 -4.10 13.12 6.06
C ALA A 87 -4.01 13.60 7.53
N GLU A 88 -4.30 14.87 7.80
CA GLU A 88 -4.28 15.42 9.15
C GLU A 88 -5.38 14.78 10.02
N ALA A 89 -6.62 14.64 9.53
CA ALA A 89 -7.68 13.94 10.22
C ALA A 89 -7.28 12.50 10.57
N THR A 90 -6.61 11.82 9.66
CA THR A 90 -6.10 10.46 9.89
C THR A 90 -4.99 10.43 10.94
N ARG A 91 -4.04 11.38 10.90
CA ARG A 91 -2.97 11.49 11.93
C ARG A 91 -3.54 11.75 13.31
N GLN A 92 -4.59 12.56 13.44
CA GLN A 92 -5.25 12.81 14.73
C GLN A 92 -5.85 11.52 15.30
N VAL A 93 -6.54 10.72 14.48
CA VAL A 93 -7.08 9.42 14.91
C VAL A 93 -5.95 8.46 15.27
N LEU A 94 -4.87 8.42 14.49
CA LEU A 94 -3.70 7.57 14.75
C LEU A 94 -2.98 7.99 16.03
N ALA A 95 -2.94 9.27 16.36
CA ALA A 95 -2.32 9.78 17.58
C ALA A 95 -2.97 9.20 18.84
N TRP A 96 -4.26 8.94 18.85
CA TRP A 96 -5.01 8.34 19.96
C TRP A 96 -4.76 6.83 20.11
N GLN A 97 -4.19 6.15 19.11
CA GLN A 97 -3.95 4.71 19.20
C GLN A 97 -2.79 4.40 20.12
N GLN A 98 -2.94 3.34 20.93
CA GLN A 98 -1.90 2.85 21.84
C GLN A 98 -1.19 1.63 21.23
N GLY A 99 0.07 1.80 20.82
CA GLY A 99 0.89 0.72 20.25
C GLY A 99 0.73 0.51 18.74
N PRO A 100 1.22 -0.63 18.22
CA PRO A 100 1.19 -0.96 16.80
C PRO A 100 -0.23 -0.93 16.25
N THR A 101 -0.39 -0.30 15.07
CA THR A 101 -1.70 -0.06 14.45
C THR A 101 -1.65 -0.47 12.98
N VAL A 102 -2.59 -1.30 12.54
CA VAL A 102 -2.82 -1.55 11.11
C VAL A 102 -3.61 -0.37 10.54
N LEU A 103 -3.10 0.19 9.46
CA LEU A 103 -3.80 1.22 8.70
C LEU A 103 -4.45 0.58 7.48
N VAL A 104 -5.75 0.80 7.32
CA VAL A 104 -6.56 0.20 6.26
C VAL A 104 -7.24 1.29 5.45
N ALA A 105 -7.20 1.21 4.14
CA ALA A 105 -7.84 2.21 3.30
C ALA A 105 -8.60 1.61 2.13
N HIS A 106 -9.76 2.21 1.85
CA HIS A 106 -10.57 1.92 0.68
C HIS A 106 -10.45 3.04 -0.35
N SER A 107 -10.36 2.67 -1.64
CA SER A 107 -10.49 3.59 -2.76
C SER A 107 -9.50 4.78 -2.71
N PHE A 108 -9.99 6.02 -2.82
CA PHE A 108 -9.20 7.24 -2.63
C PHE A 108 -8.48 7.27 -1.27
N GLY A 109 -9.04 6.65 -0.24
CA GLY A 109 -8.39 6.54 1.06
C GLY A 109 -6.97 5.95 1.00
N GLY A 110 -6.66 5.19 -0.05
CA GLY A 110 -5.32 4.68 -0.30
C GLY A 110 -4.28 5.77 -0.57
N MET A 111 -4.66 6.93 -1.11
CA MET A 111 -3.76 8.09 -1.21
C MET A 111 -3.44 8.64 0.19
N ILE A 112 -4.46 8.71 1.06
CA ILE A 112 -4.29 9.15 2.44
C ILE A 112 -3.38 8.16 3.18
N LEU A 113 -3.64 6.86 3.04
CA LEU A 113 -2.83 5.80 3.63
C LEU A 113 -1.37 5.86 3.16
N THR A 114 -1.15 6.06 1.86
CA THR A 114 0.19 6.21 1.27
C THR A 114 0.94 7.41 1.85
N GLU A 115 0.22 8.49 2.18
CA GLU A 115 0.78 9.71 2.78
C GLU A 115 1.09 9.55 4.28
N VAL A 116 0.19 8.90 5.05
CA VAL A 116 0.31 8.84 6.51
C VAL A 116 0.98 7.57 7.02
N GLY A 117 1.04 6.51 6.22
CA GLY A 117 1.52 5.19 6.64
C GLY A 117 3.01 5.13 7.00
N VAL A 118 3.77 6.19 6.74
CA VAL A 118 5.16 6.36 7.21
C VAL A 118 5.25 6.59 8.72
N ASP A 119 4.14 6.92 9.38
CA ASP A 119 4.08 7.11 10.84
C ASP A 119 4.62 5.86 11.55
N PRO A 120 5.46 6.00 12.58
CA PRO A 120 6.03 4.86 13.31
C PRO A 120 4.98 3.99 14.02
N LYS A 121 3.80 4.51 14.36
CA LYS A 121 2.69 3.71 14.91
C LYS A 121 2.08 2.76 13.87
N GLY A 122 2.13 3.10 12.57
CA GLY A 122 1.68 2.24 11.48
C GLY A 122 2.58 1.01 11.36
N SER A 123 2.09 -0.17 11.72
CA SER A 123 2.84 -1.44 11.66
C SER A 123 2.66 -2.17 10.33
N ALA A 124 1.50 -2.01 9.69
CA ALA A 124 1.14 -2.65 8.43
C ALA A 124 0.10 -1.82 7.67
N LEU A 125 0.04 -1.98 6.35
CA LEU A 125 -0.84 -1.25 5.46
C LEU A 125 -1.74 -2.22 4.69
N VAL A 126 -3.05 -1.97 4.68
CA VAL A 126 -4.02 -2.75 3.91
C VAL A 126 -4.77 -1.85 2.94
N TYR A 127 -4.70 -2.17 1.68
CA TYR A 127 -5.38 -1.47 0.59
C TYR A 127 -6.54 -2.31 0.08
N VAL A 128 -7.74 -1.75 0.03
CA VAL A 128 -8.97 -2.42 -0.44
C VAL A 128 -9.51 -1.65 -1.63
N ALA A 129 -9.45 -2.22 -2.83
CA ALA A 129 -9.82 -1.54 -4.08
C ALA A 129 -9.30 -0.09 -4.12
N ALA A 130 -8.01 0.12 -3.80
CA ALA A 130 -7.51 1.42 -3.37
C ALA A 130 -6.38 1.98 -4.23
N ARG A 131 -6.30 3.32 -4.29
CA ARG A 131 -5.21 4.03 -4.94
C ARG A 131 -3.91 3.89 -4.14
N ALA A 132 -2.80 3.59 -4.83
CA ALA A 132 -1.49 3.46 -4.19
C ALA A 132 -0.40 4.13 -5.04
N PRO A 133 -0.40 5.48 -5.16
CA PRO A 133 0.59 6.20 -5.94
C PRO A 133 1.97 6.19 -5.27
N ARG A 134 3.00 6.58 -6.05
CA ARG A 134 4.29 7.01 -5.52
C ARG A 134 4.23 8.50 -5.15
N ALA A 135 5.16 8.93 -4.32
CA ALA A 135 5.33 10.35 -4.02
C ALA A 135 5.49 11.16 -5.33
N GLY A 136 4.73 12.24 -5.45
CA GLY A 136 4.71 13.10 -6.63
C GLY A 136 4.02 12.52 -7.87
N GLU A 137 3.60 11.25 -7.86
CA GLU A 137 2.95 10.62 -9.02
C GLU A 137 1.58 11.25 -9.29
N ASP A 138 1.33 11.55 -10.55
CA ASP A 138 0.01 11.92 -11.03
C ASP A 138 -0.85 10.67 -11.18
N TYR A 139 -1.74 10.44 -10.21
CA TYR A 139 -2.63 9.27 -10.24
C TYR A 139 -3.59 9.31 -11.43
N THR A 140 -4.05 10.50 -11.86
CA THR A 140 -4.96 10.63 -13.01
C THR A 140 -4.25 10.21 -14.30
N ALA A 141 -3.01 10.62 -14.49
CA ALA A 141 -2.20 10.20 -15.63
C ALA A 141 -1.86 8.70 -15.58
N LEU A 142 -1.64 8.13 -14.39
CA LEU A 142 -1.45 6.68 -14.23
C LEU A 142 -2.74 5.92 -14.60
N ALA A 143 -3.89 6.34 -14.08
CA ALA A 143 -5.18 5.72 -14.36
C ALA A 143 -5.57 5.84 -15.83
N GLY A 144 -5.22 6.92 -16.51
CA GLY A 144 -5.46 7.14 -17.93
C GLY A 144 -4.74 6.16 -18.86
N LYS A 145 -3.84 5.32 -18.35
CA LYS A 145 -3.20 4.22 -19.12
C LYS A 145 -4.09 2.97 -19.19
N TYR A 146 -5.21 2.95 -18.51
CA TYR A 146 -6.16 1.86 -18.43
C TYR A 146 -7.53 2.32 -18.96
N PRO A 147 -8.40 1.40 -19.39
CA PRO A 147 -9.76 1.76 -19.75
C PRO A 147 -10.46 2.55 -18.64
N ALA A 148 -11.12 3.64 -19.01
CA ALA A 148 -11.82 4.47 -18.05
C ALA A 148 -12.96 3.68 -17.37
N PRO A 149 -13.01 3.66 -16.04
CA PRO A 149 -14.07 2.94 -15.34
C PRO A 149 -15.42 3.65 -15.50
N PRO A 150 -16.53 2.90 -15.64
CA PRO A 150 -17.86 3.47 -15.90
C PRO A 150 -18.32 4.52 -14.89
N ALA A 151 -18.01 4.35 -13.60
CA ALA A 151 -18.40 5.30 -12.55
C ALA A 151 -17.86 6.72 -12.78
N SER A 152 -16.75 6.88 -13.51
CA SER A 152 -16.15 8.19 -13.78
C SER A 152 -17.08 9.11 -14.59
N GLY A 153 -17.90 8.54 -15.49
CA GLY A 153 -18.91 9.27 -16.27
C GLY A 153 -20.16 9.65 -15.48
N GLY A 154 -20.35 9.09 -14.30
CA GLY A 154 -21.51 9.31 -13.44
C GLY A 154 -21.32 10.38 -12.36
N ILE A 155 -20.18 11.09 -12.36
CA ILE A 155 -19.95 12.16 -11.37
C ILE A 155 -20.75 13.41 -11.75
N VAL A 156 -21.59 13.87 -10.84
CA VAL A 156 -22.35 15.12 -10.95
C VAL A 156 -21.60 16.22 -10.17
N TRP A 157 -21.47 17.39 -10.79
CA TRP A 157 -20.72 18.51 -10.25
C TRP A 157 -21.64 19.70 -9.92
N SER A 158 -21.41 20.32 -8.74
CA SER A 158 -21.99 21.61 -8.36
C SER A 158 -20.96 22.41 -7.57
N ASP A 159 -20.67 23.64 -7.97
CA ASP A 159 -19.77 24.59 -7.29
C ASP A 159 -18.40 24.00 -6.89
N GLY A 160 -17.86 23.14 -7.79
CA GLY A 160 -16.58 22.47 -7.56
C GLY A 160 -16.64 21.30 -6.57
N TRP A 161 -17.85 20.85 -6.21
CA TRP A 161 -18.09 19.63 -5.46
C TRP A 161 -18.67 18.56 -6.35
N GLY A 162 -18.19 17.31 -6.18
CA GLY A 162 -18.62 16.15 -6.93
C GLY A 162 -19.28 15.10 -6.05
N ARG A 163 -20.22 14.37 -6.62
CA ARG A 163 -20.82 13.16 -6.07
C ARG A 163 -21.24 12.25 -7.20
N LEU A 164 -21.44 10.97 -6.96
CA LEU A 164 -22.04 10.09 -7.96
C LEU A 164 -23.56 10.38 -8.08
N SER A 165 -24.08 10.30 -9.31
CA SER A 165 -25.52 10.18 -9.52
C SER A 165 -26.05 8.89 -8.90
N GLU A 166 -27.33 8.81 -8.60
CA GLU A 166 -27.93 7.61 -8.04
C GLU A 166 -27.72 6.40 -8.94
N GLU A 167 -27.98 6.56 -10.24
CA GLU A 167 -27.78 5.49 -11.21
C GLU A 167 -26.33 4.96 -11.21
N ALA A 168 -25.32 5.83 -11.28
CA ALA A 168 -23.93 5.43 -11.28
C ALA A 168 -23.50 4.84 -9.93
N PHE A 169 -24.03 5.35 -8.83
CA PHE A 169 -23.76 4.81 -7.51
C PHE A 169 -24.23 3.37 -7.39
N LEU A 170 -25.49 3.11 -7.76
CA LEU A 170 -26.11 1.79 -7.64
C LEU A 170 -25.53 0.79 -8.65
N ARG A 171 -25.31 1.22 -9.90
CA ARG A 171 -24.85 0.35 -10.98
C ARG A 171 -23.35 0.07 -10.96
N ASP A 172 -22.51 1.07 -10.61
CA ASP A 172 -21.07 1.01 -10.82
C ASP A 172 -20.25 1.01 -9.51
N PHE A 173 -20.74 1.65 -8.46
CA PHE A 173 -20.05 1.77 -7.18
C PHE A 173 -20.46 0.66 -6.18
N ALA A 174 -21.77 0.39 -6.09
CA ALA A 174 -22.39 -0.52 -5.13
C ALA A 174 -23.10 -1.71 -5.81
N ALA A 175 -22.58 -2.19 -6.96
CA ALA A 175 -23.28 -3.14 -7.83
C ALA A 175 -23.62 -4.49 -7.20
N ASP A 176 -22.84 -4.95 -6.21
CA ASP A 176 -23.04 -6.22 -5.49
C ASP A 176 -23.45 -6.02 -4.01
N VAL A 177 -23.75 -4.79 -3.63
CA VAL A 177 -24.30 -4.48 -2.31
C VAL A 177 -25.80 -4.84 -2.29
N PRO A 178 -26.35 -5.40 -1.20
CA PRO A 178 -27.78 -5.71 -1.09
C PRO A 178 -28.66 -4.51 -1.47
N ALA A 179 -29.73 -4.78 -2.24
CA ALA A 179 -30.58 -3.76 -2.84
C ALA A 179 -31.25 -2.82 -1.81
N GLU A 180 -31.52 -3.32 -0.62
CA GLU A 180 -32.08 -2.53 0.49
C GLU A 180 -31.05 -1.59 1.13
N ARG A 181 -29.75 -1.91 1.02
CA ARG A 181 -28.66 -1.15 1.63
C ARG A 181 -28.07 -0.10 0.71
N ALA A 182 -27.96 -0.40 -0.58
CA ALA A 182 -27.31 0.49 -1.55
C ALA A 182 -27.92 1.90 -1.62
N PRO A 183 -29.27 2.09 -1.58
CA PRO A 183 -29.88 3.43 -1.54
C PRO A 183 -29.55 4.22 -0.26
N VAL A 184 -29.40 3.53 0.88
CA VAL A 184 -29.00 4.18 2.15
C VAL A 184 -27.57 4.70 2.03
N LEU A 185 -26.65 3.91 1.47
CA LEU A 185 -25.28 4.33 1.23
C LEU A 185 -25.20 5.49 0.22
N TYR A 186 -26.06 5.49 -0.81
CA TYR A 186 -26.18 6.63 -1.72
C TYR A 186 -26.60 7.91 -1.00
N ALA A 187 -27.55 7.82 -0.09
CA ALA A 187 -28.04 8.98 0.67
C ALA A 187 -26.98 9.56 1.63
N THR A 188 -26.05 8.72 2.12
CA THR A 188 -24.99 9.12 3.06
C THR A 188 -23.67 9.49 2.36
N GLN A 189 -23.59 9.38 1.02
CA GLN A 189 -22.35 9.71 0.33
C GLN A 189 -21.93 11.16 0.58
N ALA A 190 -20.69 11.36 1.03
CA ALA A 190 -20.13 12.68 1.22
C ALA A 190 -19.66 13.28 -0.12
N PRO A 191 -19.99 14.54 -0.44
CA PRO A 191 -19.42 15.23 -1.59
C PRO A 191 -17.93 15.52 -1.38
N PHE A 192 -17.18 15.59 -2.47
CA PHE A 192 -15.75 15.86 -2.45
C PHE A 192 -15.36 17.05 -3.33
N LYS A 193 -14.33 17.80 -2.97
CA LYS A 193 -13.81 18.90 -3.80
C LYS A 193 -13.12 18.35 -5.05
N LYS A 194 -13.41 18.94 -6.22
CA LYS A 194 -12.82 18.56 -7.51
C LYS A 194 -11.28 18.59 -7.50
N THR A 195 -10.70 19.54 -6.78
CA THR A 195 -9.25 19.69 -6.65
C THR A 195 -8.57 18.48 -6.04
N LEU A 196 -9.27 17.73 -5.19
CA LEU A 196 -8.79 16.51 -4.54
C LEU A 196 -8.35 15.43 -5.55
N LEU A 197 -8.91 15.42 -6.76
CA LEU A 197 -8.54 14.46 -7.81
C LEU A 197 -7.13 14.70 -8.36
N TYR A 198 -6.57 15.89 -8.17
CA TYR A 198 -5.25 16.31 -8.69
C TYR A 198 -4.18 16.38 -7.60
N ASP A 199 -4.56 16.17 -6.33
CA ASP A 199 -3.62 16.14 -5.23
C ASP A 199 -2.65 14.97 -5.41
N ARG A 200 -1.40 15.18 -4.98
CA ARG A 200 -0.32 14.19 -5.04
C ARG A 200 0.20 13.90 -3.65
N THR A 201 0.56 12.65 -3.41
CA THR A 201 1.22 12.26 -2.17
C THR A 201 2.66 12.77 -2.14
N THR A 202 3.16 13.09 -0.96
CA THR A 202 4.57 13.43 -0.72
C THR A 202 5.37 12.23 -0.21
N GLN A 203 4.66 11.19 0.23
CA GLN A 203 5.20 9.97 0.78
C GLN A 203 4.84 8.74 -0.09
N THR A 204 5.55 7.65 0.14
CA THR A 204 5.30 6.34 -0.46
C THR A 204 5.41 5.26 0.62
N ALA A 205 4.48 5.27 1.58
CA ALA A 205 4.56 4.44 2.79
C ALA A 205 4.74 2.94 2.50
N TRP A 206 4.13 2.42 1.44
CA TRP A 206 4.21 1.02 1.05
C TRP A 206 5.61 0.56 0.60
N GLN A 207 6.57 1.47 0.39
CA GLN A 207 7.97 1.10 0.16
C GLN A 207 8.73 0.69 1.42
N SER A 208 8.24 1.09 2.59
CA SER A 208 8.92 0.87 3.88
C SER A 208 8.09 0.05 4.88
N LYS A 209 6.84 -0.28 4.53
CA LYS A 209 5.93 -1.01 5.42
C LYS A 209 5.40 -2.27 4.75
N PRO A 210 5.23 -3.37 5.49
CA PRO A 210 4.52 -4.54 4.99
C PRO A 210 3.12 -4.15 4.52
N SER A 211 2.74 -4.62 3.34
CA SER A 211 1.50 -4.17 2.70
C SER A 211 0.68 -5.34 2.18
N TRP A 212 -0.64 -5.24 2.28
CA TRP A 212 -1.65 -6.14 1.74
C TRP A 212 -2.55 -5.40 0.78
N TYR A 213 -3.11 -6.14 -0.18
CA TYR A 213 -4.02 -5.56 -1.15
C TYR A 213 -5.15 -6.53 -1.47
N ALA A 214 -6.40 -6.05 -1.38
CA ALA A 214 -7.58 -6.72 -1.91
C ALA A 214 -8.00 -6.07 -3.22
N VAL A 215 -7.86 -6.80 -4.33
CA VAL A 215 -8.32 -6.40 -5.67
C VAL A 215 -9.78 -6.78 -5.81
N SER A 216 -10.64 -5.83 -6.19
CA SER A 216 -12.04 -6.10 -6.51
C SER A 216 -12.17 -6.39 -8.02
N THR A 217 -12.39 -7.67 -8.38
CA THR A 217 -12.30 -8.11 -9.79
C THR A 217 -13.42 -7.61 -10.70
N GLN A 218 -14.52 -7.13 -10.12
CA GLN A 218 -15.66 -6.55 -10.83
C GLN A 218 -15.79 -5.06 -10.58
N ASP A 219 -14.71 -4.41 -10.15
CA ASP A 219 -14.69 -2.97 -9.88
C ASP A 219 -14.95 -2.15 -11.15
N ARG A 220 -15.93 -1.24 -11.06
CA ARG A 220 -16.33 -0.32 -12.13
C ARG A 220 -16.02 1.15 -11.77
N THR A 221 -15.25 1.36 -10.68
CA THR A 221 -14.82 2.67 -10.15
C THR A 221 -13.31 2.87 -10.25
N ILE A 222 -12.53 1.81 -10.01
CA ILE A 222 -11.11 1.70 -10.35
C ILE A 222 -10.96 0.50 -11.28
N ASN A 223 -10.18 0.62 -12.34
CA ASN A 223 -9.97 -0.50 -13.25
C ASN A 223 -9.21 -1.63 -12.51
N PRO A 224 -9.69 -2.89 -12.51
CA PRO A 224 -9.05 -4.00 -11.79
C PRO A 224 -7.61 -4.27 -12.22
N ASP A 225 -7.24 -4.03 -13.49
CA ASP A 225 -5.86 -4.21 -13.93
C ASP A 225 -4.94 -3.12 -13.40
N LEU A 226 -5.47 -1.91 -13.15
CA LEU A 226 -4.74 -0.86 -12.44
C LEU A 226 -4.54 -1.25 -10.96
N GLU A 227 -5.54 -1.84 -10.30
CA GLU A 227 -5.40 -2.35 -8.95
C GLU A 227 -4.31 -3.44 -8.88
N ARG A 228 -4.34 -4.43 -9.78
CA ARG A 228 -3.31 -5.47 -9.91
C ARG A 228 -1.91 -4.88 -10.14
N PHE A 229 -1.82 -3.88 -11.01
CA PHE A 229 -0.56 -3.17 -11.25
C PHE A 229 -0.02 -2.51 -9.98
N MET A 230 -0.87 -1.79 -9.24
CA MET A 230 -0.46 -1.14 -8.00
C MET A 230 -0.06 -2.17 -6.93
N ALA A 231 -0.85 -3.21 -6.72
CA ALA A 231 -0.56 -4.30 -5.78
C ALA A 231 0.78 -4.98 -6.08
N LYS A 232 1.03 -5.32 -7.35
CA LYS A 232 2.30 -5.90 -7.81
C LYS A 232 3.48 -4.95 -7.60
N ARG A 233 3.32 -3.67 -7.96
CA ARG A 233 4.35 -2.63 -7.80
C ARG A 233 4.76 -2.43 -6.35
N MET A 234 3.82 -2.56 -5.43
CA MET A 234 4.02 -2.47 -3.98
C MET A 234 4.70 -3.71 -3.40
N GLY A 235 4.70 -4.84 -4.10
CA GLY A 235 5.06 -6.12 -3.52
C GLY A 235 4.08 -6.57 -2.43
N ALA A 236 2.83 -6.12 -2.49
CA ALA A 236 1.83 -6.40 -1.49
C ALA A 236 1.39 -7.88 -1.52
N LYS A 237 1.13 -8.47 -0.35
CA LYS A 237 0.38 -9.73 -0.29
C LYS A 237 -1.02 -9.48 -0.81
N THR A 238 -1.36 -10.09 -1.95
CA THR A 238 -2.56 -9.75 -2.71
C THR A 238 -3.57 -10.88 -2.69
N ILE A 239 -4.84 -10.52 -2.47
CA ILE A 239 -6.00 -11.38 -2.73
C ILE A 239 -6.88 -10.76 -3.81
N GLU A 240 -7.63 -11.58 -4.53
CA GLU A 240 -8.67 -11.12 -5.46
C GLU A 240 -10.05 -11.50 -4.91
N VAL A 241 -10.95 -10.52 -4.88
CA VAL A 241 -12.32 -10.68 -4.40
C VAL A 241 -13.26 -10.47 -5.59
N GLN A 242 -14.16 -11.40 -5.83
CA GLN A 242 -15.17 -11.27 -6.87
C GLN A 242 -16.28 -10.32 -6.39
N ALA A 243 -15.98 -9.04 -6.35
CA ALA A 243 -16.83 -7.99 -5.81
C ALA A 243 -16.79 -6.75 -6.69
N SER A 244 -17.79 -5.89 -6.55
CA SER A 244 -17.76 -4.50 -7.03
C SER A 244 -16.79 -3.66 -6.19
N HIS A 245 -16.81 -2.33 -6.36
CA HIS A 245 -15.91 -1.44 -5.63
C HIS A 245 -16.06 -1.51 -4.10
N LEU A 246 -17.25 -1.84 -3.59
CA LEU A 246 -17.54 -1.90 -2.15
C LEU A 246 -17.35 -3.30 -1.55
N SER A 247 -16.26 -4.00 -1.88
CA SER A 247 -15.95 -5.32 -1.34
C SER A 247 -15.89 -5.36 0.19
N LEU A 248 -15.60 -4.24 0.86
CA LEU A 248 -15.64 -4.12 2.32
C LEU A 248 -17.07 -4.23 2.90
N ILE A 249 -18.10 -4.06 2.05
CA ILE A 249 -19.52 -4.16 2.43
C ILE A 249 -20.13 -5.47 1.95
N SER A 250 -19.83 -5.88 0.72
CA SER A 250 -20.39 -7.11 0.15
C SER A 250 -19.67 -8.37 0.64
N HIS A 251 -18.38 -8.26 1.01
CA HIS A 251 -17.53 -9.38 1.47
C HIS A 251 -16.73 -8.98 2.73
N PRO A 252 -17.40 -8.50 3.80
CA PRO A 252 -16.73 -7.94 4.97
C PRO A 252 -15.85 -8.94 5.72
N ASP A 253 -16.21 -10.22 5.72
CA ASP A 253 -15.47 -11.32 6.31
C ASP A 253 -14.11 -11.55 5.61
N VAL A 254 -14.07 -11.47 4.28
CA VAL A 254 -12.84 -11.61 3.48
C VAL A 254 -11.89 -10.45 3.80
N ILE A 255 -12.43 -9.23 3.86
CA ILE A 255 -11.64 -8.04 4.16
C ILE A 255 -11.16 -8.04 5.63
N ALA A 256 -12.03 -8.45 6.57
CA ALA A 256 -11.64 -8.57 7.98
C ALA A 256 -10.52 -9.60 8.17
N ASN A 257 -10.57 -10.75 7.48
CA ASN A 257 -9.52 -11.77 7.55
C ASN A 257 -8.17 -11.25 7.00
N LEU A 258 -8.18 -10.48 5.91
CA LEU A 258 -6.97 -9.84 5.38
C LEU A 258 -6.37 -8.85 6.40
N ILE A 259 -7.22 -8.10 7.11
CA ILE A 259 -6.78 -7.16 8.15
C ILE A 259 -6.22 -7.91 9.36
N LEU A 260 -6.86 -9.02 9.77
CA LEU A 260 -6.38 -9.86 10.86
C LEU A 260 -5.00 -10.45 10.56
N GLU A 261 -4.78 -10.88 9.33
CA GLU A 261 -3.47 -11.33 8.89
C GLU A 261 -2.42 -10.22 8.98
N ALA A 262 -2.74 -9.01 8.48
CA ALA A 262 -1.86 -7.84 8.58
C ALA A 262 -1.60 -7.43 10.04
N ALA A 263 -2.51 -7.75 10.96
CA ALA A 263 -2.36 -7.54 12.40
C ALA A 263 -1.55 -8.63 13.12
N GLY A 264 -1.11 -9.68 12.40
CA GLY A 264 -0.42 -10.82 13.00
C GLY A 264 -1.33 -11.65 13.93
N GLN A 265 -2.64 -11.72 13.60
CA GLN A 265 -3.67 -12.40 14.39
C GLN A 265 -4.45 -13.47 13.59
N ALA A 266 -4.01 -13.80 12.39
CA ALA A 266 -4.57 -14.91 11.59
C ALA A 266 -4.00 -16.25 12.01
#